data_8042d392c2fc89bf6835878604a820c0
#
_entry.id   8042d392c2fc89bf6835878604a820c0
#
_cell.length_a   1.000
_cell.length_b   1.000
_cell.length_c   1.000
_cell.angle_alpha   90.00
_cell.angle_beta   90.00
_cell.angle_gamma   90.00
#
_symmetry.space_group_name_H-M   'P 1'
#
loop_
_entity.id
_entity.type
_entity.pdbx_description
1 polymer ?
#
loop_
_entity_poly.entity_id
_entity_poly.type
_entity_poly.pdbx_seq_one_letter_code
_entity_poly.pdbx_strand_id
1 'polypeptide(L)'
;CYFSVPAPPLDQPDKDIIYHRGVFERIVEECGFDPFPANEAMAIIFSECAAEGFSGLAFSFGSGMTNVALALNTTEVLSFSVQRGGDWIDTHAAQAVGMTQAQMCALKESGIDLMKHETSPEEALTLYYKAMIEFALDQVAAHFASKAGQYTFPKPIPIIVSGGTSQAGSFLDFFNKVWRKKKRRFPIEISEVRAAKDPLNAVAFGMLVQAMQEYEE
;
A
#
# COMPACT_ATOMS: atom_id res chain seq x y z
N CYS A 1 19.93 -0.08 -12.17
CA CYS A 1 18.51 -0.23 -12.48
C CYS A 1 17.71 -0.47 -11.20
N TYR A 2 16.72 0.38 -10.94
CA TYR A 2 15.84 0.20 -9.79
C TYR A 2 14.76 -0.85 -10.12
N PHE A 3 14.44 -1.67 -9.12
CA PHE A 3 13.30 -2.60 -9.18
C PHE A 3 12.59 -2.65 -7.83
N SER A 4 11.27 -2.85 -7.87
CA SER A 4 10.47 -2.84 -6.64
C SER A 4 10.51 -4.18 -5.91
N VAL A 5 10.57 -4.11 -4.59
CA VAL A 5 10.40 -5.24 -3.69
C VAL A 5 9.36 -4.91 -2.62
N PRO A 6 8.54 -5.87 -2.18
CA PRO A 6 7.66 -5.66 -1.04
C PRO A 6 8.48 -5.47 0.24
N ALA A 7 7.90 -4.79 1.22
CA ALA A 7 8.43 -4.81 2.57
C ALA A 7 8.23 -6.19 3.23
N PRO A 8 8.98 -6.53 4.30
CA PRO A 8 8.78 -7.76 5.03
C PRO A 8 7.32 -7.91 5.53
N PRO A 9 6.69 -9.10 5.37
CA PRO A 9 5.33 -9.32 5.81
C PRO A 9 5.23 -9.45 7.33
N LEU A 10 4.36 -8.67 7.97
CA LEU A 10 4.14 -8.72 9.43
C LEU A 10 3.30 -9.92 9.87
N ASP A 11 2.36 -10.33 9.05
CA ASP A 11 1.40 -11.41 9.35
C ASP A 11 1.86 -12.80 8.88
N GLN A 12 3.03 -12.88 8.27
CA GLN A 12 3.69 -14.13 7.88
C GLN A 12 5.22 -14.02 8.07
N PRO A 13 5.70 -14.03 9.32
CA PRO A 13 7.12 -13.80 9.61
C PRO A 13 8.06 -14.86 9.03
N ASP A 14 7.54 -16.05 8.71
CA ASP A 14 8.31 -17.13 8.07
C ASP A 14 8.48 -16.93 6.55
N LYS A 15 7.76 -15.99 5.95
CA LYS A 15 7.93 -15.65 4.53
C LYS A 15 8.99 -14.57 4.39
N ASP A 16 10.08 -14.96 3.76
CA ASP A 16 11.19 -14.11 3.43
C ASP A 16 11.04 -13.52 2.01
N ILE A 17 11.46 -12.30 1.85
CA ILE A 17 11.52 -11.61 0.55
C ILE A 17 12.85 -11.84 -0.17
N ILE A 18 13.84 -12.47 0.51
CA ILE A 18 15.20 -12.67 0.00
C ILE A 18 15.18 -13.40 -1.35
N TYR A 19 14.34 -14.42 -1.49
CA TYR A 19 14.25 -15.16 -2.74
C TYR A 19 13.77 -14.28 -3.90
N HIS A 20 12.70 -13.53 -3.71
CA HIS A 20 12.16 -12.62 -4.74
C HIS A 20 13.18 -11.55 -5.11
N ARG A 21 13.79 -10.93 -4.11
CA ARG A 21 14.85 -9.94 -4.30
C ARG A 21 16.01 -10.54 -5.11
N GLY A 22 16.54 -11.68 -4.71
CA GLY A 22 17.67 -12.32 -5.39
C GLY A 22 17.38 -12.75 -6.83
N VAL A 23 16.12 -13.10 -7.15
CA VAL A 23 15.71 -13.37 -8.54
C VAL A 23 15.77 -12.11 -9.39
N PHE A 24 15.22 -10.98 -8.91
CA PHE A 24 15.25 -9.72 -9.65
C PHE A 24 16.65 -9.13 -9.76
N GLU A 25 17.48 -9.19 -8.70
CA GLU A 25 18.88 -8.80 -8.73
C GLU A 25 19.60 -9.51 -9.89
N ARG A 26 19.47 -10.83 -9.97
CA ARG A 26 20.10 -11.62 -11.04
C ARG A 26 19.60 -11.25 -12.43
N ILE A 27 18.30 -11.03 -12.61
CA ILE A 27 17.73 -10.60 -13.90
C ILE A 27 18.33 -9.27 -14.33
N VAL A 28 18.44 -8.30 -13.41
CA VAL A 28 18.99 -6.97 -13.70
C VAL A 28 20.47 -7.08 -14.04
N GLU A 29 21.24 -7.88 -13.29
CA GLU A 29 22.67 -8.14 -13.55
C GLU A 29 22.89 -8.83 -14.91
N GLU A 30 22.08 -9.83 -15.26
CA GLU A 30 22.15 -10.50 -16.56
C GLU A 30 21.82 -9.56 -17.74
N CYS A 31 21.04 -8.50 -17.48
CA CYS A 31 20.81 -7.42 -18.44
C CYS A 31 21.96 -6.39 -18.51
N GLY A 32 23.00 -6.53 -17.70
CA GLY A 32 24.18 -5.64 -17.68
C GLY A 32 24.00 -4.37 -16.87
N PHE A 33 23.08 -4.36 -15.91
CA PHE A 33 22.83 -3.20 -15.02
C PHE A 33 23.13 -3.56 -13.55
N ASP A 34 23.52 -2.55 -12.77
CA ASP A 34 23.60 -2.67 -11.32
C ASP A 34 22.18 -2.68 -10.72
N PRO A 35 21.84 -3.66 -9.86
CA PRO A 35 20.51 -3.79 -9.26
C PRO A 35 20.36 -2.93 -8.01
N PHE A 36 19.29 -2.13 -7.94
CA PHE A 36 18.92 -1.31 -6.77
C PHE A 36 17.48 -1.65 -6.32
N PRO A 37 17.30 -2.43 -5.24
CA PRO A 37 15.97 -2.74 -4.73
C PRO A 37 15.35 -1.52 -4.05
N ALA A 38 14.10 -1.20 -4.41
CA ALA A 38 13.31 -0.14 -3.80
C ALA A 38 12.03 -0.70 -3.16
N ASN A 39 11.69 -0.21 -1.96
CA ASN A 39 10.44 -0.55 -1.32
C ASN A 39 9.26 0.06 -2.08
N GLU A 40 8.23 -0.75 -2.42
CA GLU A 40 7.06 -0.30 -3.19
C GLU A 40 6.36 0.91 -2.58
N ALA A 41 6.09 0.89 -1.27
CA ALA A 41 5.36 1.97 -0.63
C ALA A 41 6.24 3.21 -0.43
N MET A 42 7.57 3.05 -0.25
CA MET A 42 8.51 4.17 -0.27
C MET A 42 8.56 4.83 -1.65
N ALA A 43 8.58 4.05 -2.72
CA ALA A 43 8.55 4.58 -4.07
C ALA A 43 7.30 5.46 -4.31
N ILE A 44 6.12 5.09 -3.77
CA ILE A 44 4.92 5.94 -3.84
C ILE A 44 5.16 7.30 -3.15
N ILE A 45 5.85 7.34 -2.01
CA ILE A 45 6.18 8.61 -1.35
C ILE A 45 7.10 9.46 -2.24
N PHE A 46 8.09 8.87 -2.89
CA PHE A 46 8.95 9.58 -3.84
C PHE A 46 8.18 10.10 -5.07
N SER A 47 7.18 9.35 -5.55
CA SER A 47 6.32 9.80 -6.66
C SER A 47 5.42 10.97 -6.27
N GLU A 48 4.83 10.94 -5.07
CA GLU A 48 3.66 11.75 -4.74
C GLU A 48 3.93 12.87 -3.73
N CYS A 49 4.99 12.78 -2.92
CA CYS A 49 5.20 13.66 -1.77
C CYS A 49 6.38 14.63 -1.92
N ALA A 50 6.75 15.02 -3.15
CA ALA A 50 7.84 15.98 -3.37
C ALA A 50 7.55 17.35 -2.73
N ALA A 51 6.30 17.82 -2.77
CA ALA A 51 5.89 19.09 -2.16
C ALA A 51 5.98 19.05 -0.63
N GLU A 52 5.85 17.88 -0.02
CA GLU A 52 5.97 17.63 1.42
C GLU A 52 7.40 17.22 1.85
N GLY A 53 8.39 17.47 0.98
CA GLY A 53 9.78 17.08 1.24
C GLY A 53 9.95 15.57 1.39
N PHE A 54 9.22 14.79 0.59
CA PHE A 54 9.19 13.33 0.64
C PHE A 54 8.80 12.78 2.02
N SER A 55 7.85 13.46 2.66
CA SER A 55 7.24 13.04 3.93
C SER A 55 5.80 12.61 3.69
N GLY A 56 5.42 11.39 4.12
CA GLY A 56 4.08 10.86 3.89
C GLY A 56 3.91 9.45 4.43
N LEU A 57 2.64 9.03 4.52
CA LEU A 57 2.25 7.64 4.81
C LEU A 57 1.61 7.05 3.55
N ALA A 58 2.26 6.10 2.92
CA ALA A 58 1.78 5.47 1.69
C ALA A 58 1.26 4.06 1.92
N PHE A 59 0.19 3.72 1.21
CA PHE A 59 -0.39 2.39 1.11
C PHE A 59 -0.43 1.96 -0.35
N SER A 60 0.25 0.85 -0.70
CA SER A 60 0.15 0.17 -1.98
C SER A 60 -0.76 -1.05 -1.83
N PHE A 61 -1.99 -0.96 -2.34
CA PHE A 61 -2.97 -2.04 -2.33
C PHE A 61 -2.82 -2.89 -3.60
N GLY A 62 -1.95 -3.90 -3.53
CA GLY A 62 -1.72 -4.85 -4.62
C GLY A 62 -2.71 -6.01 -4.65
N SER A 63 -2.52 -6.96 -5.59
CA SER A 63 -3.31 -8.21 -5.64
C SER A 63 -2.96 -9.15 -4.49
N GLY A 64 -1.69 -9.46 -4.29
CA GLY A 64 -1.24 -10.41 -3.26
C GLY A 64 -1.10 -9.81 -1.87
N MET A 65 -0.76 -8.53 -1.76
CA MET A 65 -0.47 -7.89 -0.48
C MET A 65 -0.74 -6.39 -0.48
N THR A 66 -0.80 -5.82 0.72
CA THR A 66 -0.75 -4.38 0.95
C THR A 66 0.60 -4.02 1.53
N ASN A 67 1.35 -3.15 0.84
CA ASN A 67 2.59 -2.56 1.34
C ASN A 67 2.32 -1.21 1.97
N VAL A 68 3.01 -0.92 3.07
CA VAL A 68 2.88 0.33 3.82
C VAL A 68 4.26 0.90 4.10
N ALA A 69 4.43 2.19 3.90
CA ALA A 69 5.62 2.91 4.34
C ALA A 69 5.26 4.29 4.89
N LEU A 70 6.01 4.70 5.88
CA LEU A 70 5.99 6.04 6.45
C LEU A 70 7.39 6.62 6.34
N ALA A 71 7.51 7.79 5.75
CA ALA A 71 8.76 8.52 5.64
C ALA A 71 8.66 9.93 6.21
N LEU A 72 9.79 10.44 6.67
CA LEU A 72 10.02 11.82 7.06
C LEU A 72 11.30 12.32 6.38
N ASN A 73 11.19 13.32 5.51
CA ASN A 73 12.30 13.91 4.78
C ASN A 73 13.20 12.83 4.13
N THR A 74 12.64 12.02 3.25
CA THR A 74 13.27 10.87 2.58
C THR A 74 13.63 9.67 3.48
N THR A 75 13.71 9.85 4.80
CA THR A 75 14.09 8.78 5.72
C THR A 75 12.90 7.88 6.03
N GLU A 76 13.06 6.59 5.79
CA GLU A 76 12.07 5.59 6.18
C GLU A 76 11.95 5.52 7.71
N VAL A 77 10.75 5.73 8.23
CA VAL A 77 10.41 5.61 9.66
C VAL A 77 9.87 4.22 9.99
N LEU A 78 9.04 3.69 9.08
CA LEU A 78 8.57 2.32 9.12
C LEU A 78 8.23 1.84 7.71
N SER A 79 8.41 0.54 7.48
CA SER A 79 7.83 -0.15 6.34
C SER A 79 7.46 -1.58 6.72
N PHE A 80 6.39 -2.07 6.14
CA PHE A 80 5.95 -3.45 6.26
C PHE A 80 4.96 -3.81 5.15
N SER A 81 4.74 -5.10 4.96
CA SER A 81 3.62 -5.59 4.16
C SER A 81 2.68 -6.46 5.00
N VAL A 82 1.48 -6.67 4.50
CA VAL A 82 0.51 -7.63 5.02
C VAL A 82 -0.05 -8.46 3.85
N GLN A 83 -0.26 -9.75 4.06
CA GLN A 83 -0.75 -10.70 3.06
C GLN A 83 -2.27 -10.58 2.84
N ARG A 84 -2.74 -9.32 2.77
CA ARG A 84 -4.13 -8.94 2.49
C ARG A 84 -4.13 -7.97 1.32
N GLY A 85 -4.35 -8.51 0.14
CA GLY A 85 -4.51 -7.76 -1.10
C GLY A 85 -5.80 -8.15 -1.81
N GLY A 86 -5.89 -7.88 -3.11
CA GLY A 86 -7.07 -8.17 -3.93
C GLY A 86 -7.44 -9.65 -3.94
N ASP A 87 -6.45 -10.55 -4.02
CA ASP A 87 -6.68 -12.01 -4.03
C ASP A 87 -7.23 -12.52 -2.68
N TRP A 88 -6.78 -11.91 -1.59
CA TRP A 88 -7.32 -12.20 -0.27
C TRP A 88 -8.80 -11.79 -0.16
N ILE A 89 -9.16 -10.62 -0.71
CA ILE A 89 -10.56 -10.16 -0.77
C ILE A 89 -11.39 -11.16 -1.59
N ASP A 90 -10.94 -11.49 -2.80
CA ASP A 90 -11.66 -12.39 -3.71
C ASP A 90 -11.91 -13.76 -3.10
N THR A 91 -10.87 -14.33 -2.47
CA THR A 91 -10.97 -15.64 -1.84
C THR A 91 -11.98 -15.67 -0.70
N HIS A 92 -11.91 -14.70 0.20
CA HIS A 92 -12.75 -14.70 1.39
C HIS A 92 -14.20 -14.26 1.09
N ALA A 93 -14.38 -13.28 0.18
CA ALA A 93 -15.70 -12.88 -0.26
C ALA A 93 -16.41 -14.02 -1.01
N ALA A 94 -15.69 -14.74 -1.89
CA ALA A 94 -16.22 -15.90 -2.59
C ALA A 94 -16.69 -17.01 -1.64
N GLN A 95 -15.86 -17.34 -0.64
CA GLN A 95 -16.21 -18.32 0.39
C GLN A 95 -17.46 -17.93 1.18
N ALA A 96 -17.60 -16.63 1.51
CA ALA A 96 -18.72 -16.14 2.31
C ALA A 96 -20.09 -16.29 1.59
N VAL A 97 -20.10 -16.26 0.25
CA VAL A 97 -21.35 -16.29 -0.54
C VAL A 97 -21.47 -17.53 -1.45
N GLY A 98 -20.56 -18.49 -1.31
CA GLY A 98 -20.60 -19.75 -2.09
C GLY A 98 -20.27 -19.59 -3.56
N MET A 99 -19.45 -18.60 -3.93
CA MET A 99 -18.93 -18.38 -5.28
C MET A 99 -17.51 -18.92 -5.42
N THR A 100 -17.03 -19.04 -6.65
CA THR A 100 -15.61 -19.29 -6.91
C THR A 100 -14.82 -17.97 -6.83
N GLN A 101 -13.52 -18.05 -6.50
CA GLN A 101 -12.63 -16.89 -6.50
C GLN A 101 -12.61 -16.19 -7.87
N ALA A 102 -12.60 -16.94 -8.97
CA ALA A 102 -12.61 -16.36 -10.32
C ALA A 102 -13.89 -15.55 -10.61
N GLN A 103 -15.05 -16.02 -10.17
CA GLN A 103 -16.32 -15.29 -10.30
C GLN A 103 -16.29 -14.01 -9.47
N MET A 104 -15.75 -14.08 -8.25
CA MET A 104 -15.64 -12.92 -7.37
C MET A 104 -14.66 -11.87 -7.92
N CYS A 105 -13.51 -12.31 -8.43
CA CYS A 105 -12.54 -11.46 -9.11
C CYS A 105 -13.18 -10.75 -10.31
N ALA A 106 -13.88 -11.49 -11.18
CA ALA A 106 -14.58 -10.91 -12.34
C ALA A 106 -15.64 -9.87 -11.92
N LEU A 107 -16.39 -10.13 -10.85
CA LEU A 107 -17.35 -9.17 -10.29
C LEU A 107 -16.63 -7.90 -9.79
N LYS A 108 -15.55 -8.05 -9.04
CA LYS A 108 -14.75 -6.92 -8.56
C LYS A 108 -14.22 -6.06 -9.72
N GLU A 109 -13.69 -6.69 -10.76
CA GLU A 109 -13.12 -6.03 -11.94
C GLU A 109 -14.18 -5.43 -12.87
N SER A 110 -15.44 -5.87 -12.78
CA SER A 110 -16.54 -5.26 -13.54
C SER A 110 -16.91 -3.84 -13.07
N GLY A 111 -16.34 -3.36 -11.97
CA GLY A 111 -16.49 -1.98 -11.50
C GLY A 111 -17.48 -1.84 -10.34
N ILE A 112 -17.25 -2.55 -9.24
CA ILE A 112 -18.05 -2.37 -8.01
C ILE A 112 -17.88 -0.96 -7.43
N ASP A 113 -18.94 -0.44 -6.77
CA ASP A 113 -18.88 0.77 -5.95
C ASP A 113 -18.95 0.40 -4.47
N LEU A 114 -17.83 0.64 -3.74
CA LEU A 114 -17.72 0.29 -2.32
C LEU A 114 -18.64 1.11 -1.40
N MET A 115 -19.26 2.18 -1.90
CA MET A 115 -20.23 2.97 -1.15
C MET A 115 -21.66 2.55 -1.42
N LYS A 116 -21.88 1.71 -2.46
CA LYS A 116 -23.19 1.22 -2.89
C LYS A 116 -23.07 -0.27 -3.23
N HIS A 117 -23.80 -1.11 -2.54
CA HIS A 117 -23.90 -2.53 -2.84
C HIS A 117 -25.38 -2.91 -2.91
N GLU A 118 -25.75 -3.63 -3.94
CA GLU A 118 -27.13 -4.05 -4.20
C GLU A 118 -27.30 -5.56 -4.05
N THR A 119 -26.20 -6.31 -4.10
CA THR A 119 -26.19 -7.77 -4.04
C THR A 119 -25.31 -8.29 -2.89
N SER A 120 -25.61 -9.51 -2.41
CA SER A 120 -24.79 -10.15 -1.36
C SER A 120 -23.32 -10.34 -1.76
N PRO A 121 -22.94 -10.66 -3.01
CA PRO A 121 -21.54 -10.69 -3.41
C PRO A 121 -20.84 -9.33 -3.32
N GLU A 122 -21.50 -8.24 -3.70
CA GLU A 122 -20.94 -6.87 -3.58
C GLU A 122 -20.81 -6.47 -2.11
N GLU A 123 -21.78 -6.83 -1.27
CA GLU A 123 -21.69 -6.62 0.18
C GLU A 123 -20.50 -7.38 0.77
N ALA A 124 -20.30 -8.65 0.38
CA ALA A 124 -19.18 -9.45 0.84
C ALA A 124 -17.84 -8.80 0.41
N LEU A 125 -17.70 -8.38 -0.85
CA LEU A 125 -16.52 -7.63 -1.32
C LEU A 125 -16.28 -6.40 -0.45
N THR A 126 -17.29 -5.57 -0.24
CA THR A 126 -17.20 -4.35 0.56
C THR A 126 -16.75 -4.62 2.00
N LEU A 127 -17.23 -5.70 2.63
CA LEU A 127 -16.82 -6.12 3.97
C LEU A 127 -15.32 -6.51 4.00
N TYR A 128 -14.83 -7.25 3.00
CA TYR A 128 -13.42 -7.66 2.96
C TYR A 128 -12.49 -6.51 2.54
N TYR A 129 -12.90 -5.58 1.69
CA TYR A 129 -12.21 -4.32 1.47
C TYR A 129 -12.03 -3.54 2.78
N LYS A 130 -13.12 -3.42 3.56
CA LYS A 130 -13.06 -2.77 4.87
C LYS A 130 -12.08 -3.47 5.80
N ALA A 131 -12.15 -4.80 5.89
CA ALA A 131 -11.27 -5.59 6.76
C ALA A 131 -9.79 -5.46 6.37
N MET A 132 -9.47 -5.40 5.07
CA MET A 132 -8.13 -5.14 4.56
C MET A 132 -7.61 -3.76 4.99
N ILE A 133 -8.39 -2.70 4.75
CA ILE A 133 -8.02 -1.33 5.10
C ILE A 133 -7.88 -1.18 6.63
N GLU A 134 -8.85 -1.70 7.40
CA GLU A 134 -8.81 -1.63 8.86
C GLU A 134 -7.58 -2.33 9.42
N PHE A 135 -7.23 -3.50 8.88
CA PHE A 135 -6.05 -4.25 9.32
C PHE A 135 -4.76 -3.48 9.05
N ALA A 136 -4.57 -2.95 7.83
CA ALA A 136 -3.38 -2.17 7.49
C ALA A 136 -3.22 -0.93 8.41
N LEU A 137 -4.31 -0.19 8.64
CA LEU A 137 -4.32 0.95 9.56
C LEU A 137 -4.04 0.54 11.01
N ASP A 138 -4.56 -0.61 11.46
CA ASP A 138 -4.32 -1.12 12.81
C ASP A 138 -2.85 -1.50 13.02
N GLN A 139 -2.17 -2.06 11.99
CA GLN A 139 -0.74 -2.35 12.07
C GLN A 139 0.09 -1.08 12.20
N VAL A 140 -0.22 -0.02 11.44
CA VAL A 140 0.44 1.29 11.60
C VAL A 140 0.22 1.84 13.01
N ALA A 141 -1.01 1.82 13.52
CA ALA A 141 -1.32 2.29 14.87
C ALA A 141 -0.60 1.47 15.96
N ALA A 142 -0.49 0.16 15.79
CA ALA A 142 0.25 -0.72 16.70
C ALA A 142 1.75 -0.40 16.70
N HIS A 143 2.33 -0.12 15.54
CA HIS A 143 3.73 0.30 15.43
C HIS A 143 3.99 1.59 16.21
N PHE A 144 3.13 2.61 16.05
CA PHE A 144 3.24 3.83 16.83
C PHE A 144 3.08 3.61 18.34
N ALA A 145 2.15 2.74 18.75
CA ALA A 145 1.97 2.41 20.16
C ALA A 145 3.20 1.73 20.78
N SER A 146 3.90 0.88 19.99
CA SER A 146 5.13 0.19 20.45
C SER A 146 6.34 1.11 20.55
N LYS A 147 6.34 2.23 19.81
CA LYS A 147 7.45 3.21 19.75
C LYS A 147 7.01 4.61 20.18
N ALA A 148 6.09 4.69 21.15
CA ALA A 148 5.54 5.96 21.63
C ALA A 148 6.66 6.94 22.04
N GLY A 149 6.60 8.16 21.51
CA GLY A 149 7.56 9.24 21.79
C GLY A 149 8.88 9.21 21.00
N GLN A 150 9.12 8.21 20.14
CA GLN A 150 10.35 8.15 19.35
C GLN A 150 10.31 9.03 18.09
N TYR A 151 9.10 9.37 17.59
CA TYR A 151 8.94 10.13 16.37
C TYR A 151 8.18 11.43 16.60
N THR A 152 8.72 12.51 16.10
CA THR A 152 8.06 13.83 16.08
C THR A 152 7.96 14.29 14.64
N PHE A 153 6.75 14.52 14.17
CA PHE A 153 6.50 15.06 12.84
C PHE A 153 6.26 16.56 12.98
N PRO A 154 7.16 17.42 12.46
CA PRO A 154 7.09 18.86 12.66
C PRO A 154 5.94 19.51 11.87
N LYS A 155 5.40 18.81 10.88
CA LYS A 155 4.29 19.25 10.01
C LYS A 155 3.33 18.08 9.76
N PRO A 156 2.05 18.38 9.49
CA PRO A 156 1.12 17.37 9.00
C PRO A 156 1.62 16.74 7.71
N ILE A 157 1.41 15.44 7.54
CA ILE A 157 1.80 14.68 6.35
C ILE A 157 0.58 14.09 5.64
N PRO A 158 0.62 13.85 4.33
CA PRO A 158 -0.48 13.19 3.62
C PRO A 158 -0.49 11.67 3.83
N ILE A 159 -1.67 11.08 3.67
CA ILE A 159 -1.83 9.65 3.37
C ILE A 159 -2.03 9.51 1.87
N ILE A 160 -1.22 8.66 1.23
CA ILE A 160 -1.33 8.35 -0.19
C ILE A 160 -1.83 6.91 -0.34
N VAL A 161 -2.88 6.71 -1.12
CA VAL A 161 -3.38 5.37 -1.48
C VAL A 161 -3.11 5.09 -2.95
N SER A 162 -2.61 3.89 -3.26
CA SER A 162 -2.18 3.47 -4.59
C SER A 162 -2.36 1.96 -4.77
N GLY A 163 -2.08 1.46 -5.97
CA GLY A 163 -2.13 0.04 -6.33
C GLY A 163 -3.44 -0.36 -7.01
N GLY A 164 -3.42 -1.48 -7.73
CA GLY A 164 -4.55 -1.95 -8.55
C GLY A 164 -5.84 -2.17 -7.77
N THR A 165 -5.75 -2.69 -6.54
CA THR A 165 -6.92 -2.94 -5.68
C THR A 165 -7.60 -1.63 -5.24
N SER A 166 -6.89 -0.50 -5.25
CA SER A 166 -7.47 0.82 -4.94
C SER A 166 -8.30 1.41 -6.08
N GLN A 167 -8.39 0.73 -7.24
CA GLN A 167 -9.19 1.19 -8.39
C GLN A 167 -10.69 0.88 -8.27
N ALA A 168 -11.13 0.16 -7.25
CA ALA A 168 -12.56 -0.06 -6.99
C ALA A 168 -13.30 1.28 -6.86
N GLY A 169 -14.51 1.34 -7.41
CA GLY A 169 -15.34 2.55 -7.35
C GLY A 169 -15.52 3.06 -5.93
N SER A 170 -15.39 4.36 -5.76
CA SER A 170 -15.49 5.05 -4.45
C SER A 170 -14.45 4.59 -3.40
N PHE A 171 -13.33 3.97 -3.81
CA PHE A 171 -12.33 3.46 -2.87
C PHE A 171 -11.80 4.56 -1.93
N LEU A 172 -11.46 5.74 -2.45
CA LEU A 172 -10.93 6.83 -1.65
C LEU A 172 -11.92 7.31 -0.58
N ASP A 173 -13.20 7.46 -0.96
CA ASP A 173 -14.26 7.84 -0.02
C ASP A 173 -14.46 6.77 1.05
N PHE A 174 -14.40 5.50 0.62
CA PHE A 174 -14.52 4.36 1.51
C PHE A 174 -13.32 4.27 2.48
N PHE A 175 -12.10 4.46 2.00
CA PHE A 175 -10.91 4.56 2.83
C PHE A 175 -11.03 5.70 3.85
N ASN A 176 -11.46 6.88 3.40
CA ASN A 176 -11.69 8.04 4.28
C ASN A 176 -12.73 7.75 5.37
N LYS A 177 -13.79 7.03 5.04
CA LYS A 177 -14.82 6.60 6.01
C LYS A 177 -14.22 5.69 7.10
N VAL A 178 -13.33 4.78 6.73
CA VAL A 178 -12.62 3.90 7.67
C VAL A 178 -11.58 4.70 8.47
N TRP A 179 -10.76 5.52 7.80
CA TRP A 179 -9.74 6.36 8.42
C TRP A 179 -10.32 7.25 9.53
N ARG A 180 -11.43 7.95 9.28
CA ARG A 180 -12.06 8.86 10.26
C ARG A 180 -12.40 8.16 11.58
N LYS A 181 -12.66 6.85 11.58
CA LYS A 181 -12.92 6.05 12.78
C LYS A 181 -11.65 5.70 13.55
N LYS A 182 -10.51 5.62 12.85
CA LYS A 182 -9.24 5.15 13.40
C LYS A 182 -8.21 6.25 13.67
N LYS A 183 -8.39 7.46 13.10
CA LYS A 183 -7.40 8.56 13.16
C LYS A 183 -6.93 8.94 14.57
N ARG A 184 -7.78 8.78 15.60
CA ARG A 184 -7.43 9.09 17.00
C ARG A 184 -6.33 8.19 17.57
N ARG A 185 -6.03 7.07 16.91
CA ARG A 185 -4.97 6.13 17.32
C ARG A 185 -3.60 6.49 16.74
N PHE A 186 -3.56 7.51 15.88
CA PHE A 186 -2.34 7.95 15.22
C PHE A 186 -1.80 9.20 15.91
N PRO A 187 -0.55 9.18 16.39
CA PRO A 187 0.07 10.32 17.07
C PRO A 187 0.63 11.35 16.09
N ILE A 188 0.33 11.22 14.82
CA ILE A 188 0.74 12.11 13.74
C ILE A 188 -0.46 12.84 13.16
N GLU A 189 -0.27 14.09 12.81
CA GLU A 189 -1.29 14.88 12.14
C GLU A 189 -1.27 14.58 10.63
N ILE A 190 -2.44 14.23 10.09
CA ILE A 190 -2.62 13.96 8.67
C ILE A 190 -3.25 15.19 8.01
N SER A 191 -2.55 15.74 7.00
CA SER A 191 -3.02 16.90 6.23
C SER A 191 -4.21 16.53 5.34
N GLU A 192 -4.10 15.43 4.62
CA GLU A 192 -5.14 14.93 3.72
C GLU A 192 -4.97 13.43 3.46
N VAL A 193 -6.00 12.80 2.87
CA VAL A 193 -5.94 11.47 2.29
C VAL A 193 -6.25 11.61 0.81
N ARG A 194 -5.32 11.21 -0.06
CA ARG A 194 -5.47 11.30 -1.51
C ARG A 194 -5.01 10.03 -2.22
N ALA A 195 -5.57 9.79 -3.39
CA ALA A 195 -5.05 8.78 -4.30
C ALA A 195 -3.75 9.26 -4.95
N ALA A 196 -2.85 8.36 -5.30
CA ALA A 196 -1.75 8.66 -6.21
C ALA A 196 -2.31 9.19 -7.54
N LYS A 197 -1.58 10.08 -8.22
CA LYS A 197 -2.00 10.63 -9.52
C LYS A 197 -2.23 9.55 -10.56
N ASP A 198 -1.37 8.54 -10.56
CA ASP A 198 -1.51 7.32 -11.34
C ASP A 198 -1.26 6.12 -10.42
N PRO A 199 -2.32 5.54 -9.82
CA PRO A 199 -2.17 4.46 -8.84
C PRO A 199 -1.54 3.17 -9.38
N LEU A 200 -1.56 2.94 -10.68
CA LEU A 200 -0.95 1.76 -11.30
C LEU A 200 0.56 1.95 -11.54
N ASN A 201 0.99 3.19 -11.80
CA ASN A 201 2.37 3.48 -12.17
C ASN A 201 3.15 4.26 -11.10
N ALA A 202 2.52 4.61 -9.97
CA ALA A 202 3.16 5.42 -8.91
C ALA A 202 4.48 4.81 -8.40
N VAL A 203 4.55 3.48 -8.27
CA VAL A 203 5.78 2.78 -7.86
C VAL A 203 6.90 2.98 -8.90
N ALA A 204 6.59 2.81 -10.19
CA ALA A 204 7.58 2.99 -11.27
C ALA A 204 8.06 4.44 -11.35
N PHE A 205 7.16 5.43 -11.23
CA PHE A 205 7.55 6.84 -11.17
C PHE A 205 8.39 7.17 -9.95
N GLY A 206 8.08 6.62 -8.80
CA GLY A 206 8.88 6.82 -7.58
C GLY A 206 10.29 6.24 -7.69
N MET A 207 10.43 5.06 -8.28
CA MET A 207 11.74 4.47 -8.56
C MET A 207 12.54 5.33 -9.55
N LEU A 208 11.88 5.91 -10.56
CA LEU A 208 12.53 6.86 -11.46
C LEU A 208 13.04 8.11 -10.73
N VAL A 209 12.23 8.68 -9.82
CA VAL A 209 12.65 9.84 -9.00
C VAL A 209 13.86 9.49 -8.16
N GLN A 210 13.87 8.31 -7.50
CA GLN A 210 15.03 7.85 -6.72
C GLN A 210 16.29 7.70 -7.61
N ALA A 211 16.14 7.09 -8.78
CA ALA A 211 17.26 6.96 -9.73
C ALA A 211 17.82 8.31 -10.17
N MET A 212 16.97 9.28 -10.45
CA MET A 212 17.40 10.63 -10.86
C MET A 212 18.17 11.35 -9.75
N GLN A 213 17.74 11.22 -8.49
CA GLN A 213 18.42 11.86 -7.36
C GLN A 213 19.85 11.33 -7.16
N GLU A 214 20.10 10.03 -7.37
CA GLU A 214 21.45 9.47 -7.27
C GLU A 214 22.39 9.87 -8.41
N TYR A 215 21.85 10.21 -9.58
CA TYR A 215 22.67 10.65 -10.71
C TYR A 215 22.99 12.16 -10.70
N GLU A 216 22.33 12.95 -9.84
CA GLU A 216 22.60 14.37 -9.67
C GLU A 216 23.65 14.66 -8.57
N GLU A 217 24.06 13.66 -7.78
CA GLU A 217 25.18 13.73 -6.82
C GLU A 217 26.50 13.25 -7.45
#